data_cd2386009ffe712b35ed3ba8089dd5e1
#
_entry.id   cd2386009ffe712b35ed3ba8089dd5e1
#
_cell.length_a   1.000
_cell.length_b   1.000
_cell.length_c   1.000
_cell.angle_alpha   90.00
_cell.angle_beta   90.00
_cell.angle_gamma   90.00
#
_symmetry.space_group_name_H-M   'P 1'
#
loop_
_entity.id
_entity.type
_entity.pdbx_description
1 polymer ?
#
loop_
_entity_poly.entity_id
_entity_poly.type
_entity_poly.pdbx_seq_one_letter_code
_entity_poly.pdbx_strand_id
1 'polypeptide(L)'
;MASKNEKKSYRRVVTGHENGNSIVQTDERLEAYRFKAVPGFEHTLLWGNYGIPDLSREQKPGRYPQSLIPGPGGSTLHIVTYPPDRVSQLALDPAAAVKEFAERLPGLSDSFEREDPGMHRTNTVDYAVVLEGEIWLETDRGKTIHLKRGDTVIQNGTRHAWRNKGRENATRLYVILGAKISPETHDFDRPTVHTT
;
A
#
# COMPACT_ATOMS: atom_id res chain seq x y z
N MET A 1 13.10 -25.73 -3.71
CA MET A 1 11.71 -25.47 -4.12
C MET A 1 10.90 -25.16 -2.86
N ALA A 2 10.61 -23.91 -2.57
CA ALA A 2 9.76 -23.56 -1.44
C ALA A 2 8.35 -24.10 -1.68
N SER A 3 7.79 -24.74 -0.67
CA SER A 3 6.43 -25.29 -0.69
C SER A 3 5.43 -24.19 -1.08
N LYS A 4 4.56 -24.43 -2.06
CA LYS A 4 3.50 -23.51 -2.55
C LYS A 4 2.48 -23.09 -1.46
N ASN A 5 2.66 -23.55 -0.21
CA ASN A 5 1.70 -23.35 0.88
C ASN A 5 2.25 -22.60 2.09
N GLU A 6 3.52 -22.19 2.07
CA GLU A 6 4.10 -21.47 3.21
C GLU A 6 3.58 -20.03 3.22
N LYS A 7 2.99 -19.60 4.34
CA LYS A 7 2.52 -18.24 4.51
C LYS A 7 3.72 -17.30 4.58
N LYS A 8 3.73 -16.25 3.75
CA LYS A 8 4.73 -15.19 3.88
C LYS A 8 4.61 -14.54 5.24
N SER A 9 5.74 -14.33 5.88
CA SER A 9 5.83 -13.62 7.16
C SER A 9 7.00 -12.65 7.14
N TYR A 10 6.82 -11.50 7.78
CA TYR A 10 7.82 -10.45 7.83
C TYR A 10 8.21 -10.19 9.28
N ARG A 11 9.52 -10.21 9.57
CA ARG A 11 10.02 -9.90 10.90
C ARG A 11 9.95 -8.39 11.12
N ARG A 12 9.35 -7.98 12.23
CA ARG A 12 9.31 -6.60 12.70
C ARG A 12 10.07 -6.51 14.02
N VAL A 13 11.08 -5.65 14.06
CA VAL A 13 11.81 -5.29 15.28
C VAL A 13 11.46 -3.85 15.60
N VAL A 14 11.01 -3.60 16.81
CA VAL A 14 10.70 -2.26 17.32
C VAL A 14 11.66 -1.95 18.46
N THR A 15 12.31 -0.79 18.39
CA THR A 15 13.18 -0.29 19.44
C THR A 15 12.44 0.73 20.30
N GLY A 16 12.87 0.87 21.54
CA GLY A 16 12.32 1.81 22.50
C GLY A 16 13.34 2.20 23.55
N HIS A 17 12.88 2.81 24.64
CA HIS A 17 13.71 3.22 25.76
C HIS A 17 13.15 2.67 27.06
N GLU A 18 14.03 2.21 27.92
CA GLU A 18 13.72 1.81 29.30
C GLU A 18 14.82 2.32 30.23
N ASN A 19 14.44 3.09 31.24
CA ASN A 19 15.39 3.69 32.22
C ASN A 19 16.55 4.45 31.54
N GLY A 20 16.28 5.17 30.44
CA GLY A 20 17.29 5.92 29.68
C GLY A 20 18.16 5.08 28.74
N ASN A 21 17.96 3.76 28.67
CA ASN A 21 18.69 2.89 27.76
C ASN A 21 17.86 2.55 26.54
N SER A 22 18.50 2.42 25.38
CA SER A 22 17.88 1.90 24.16
C SER A 22 17.70 0.39 24.27
N ILE A 23 16.51 -0.10 24.02
CA ILE A 23 16.16 -1.52 24.07
C ILE A 23 15.48 -1.99 22.79
N VAL A 24 15.47 -3.31 22.58
CA VAL A 24 14.52 -3.94 21.66
C VAL A 24 13.21 -4.15 22.42
N GLN A 25 12.17 -3.42 22.03
CA GLN A 25 10.86 -3.46 22.67
C GLN A 25 10.05 -4.67 22.21
N THR A 26 10.06 -4.94 20.89
CA THR A 26 9.44 -6.13 20.32
C THR A 26 10.28 -6.70 19.18
N ASP A 27 10.23 -8.02 19.04
CA ASP A 27 10.83 -8.77 17.93
C ASP A 27 9.87 -9.90 17.57
N GLU A 28 9.10 -9.72 16.48
CA GLU A 28 8.03 -10.62 16.12
C GLU A 28 7.92 -10.85 14.62
N ARG A 29 7.22 -11.90 14.23
CA ARG A 29 6.86 -12.15 12.82
C ARG A 29 5.39 -11.89 12.61
N LEU A 30 5.09 -11.08 11.60
CA LEU A 30 3.74 -10.76 11.16
C LEU A 30 3.41 -11.58 9.91
N GLU A 31 2.39 -12.42 10.00
CA GLU A 31 1.90 -13.17 8.85
C GLU A 31 1.17 -12.25 7.86
N ALA A 32 1.43 -12.46 6.57
CA ALA A 32 0.68 -11.77 5.53
C ALA A 32 -0.78 -12.27 5.50
N TYR A 33 -1.72 -11.33 5.42
CA TYR A 33 -3.09 -11.67 5.12
C TYR A 33 -3.19 -12.04 3.64
N ARG A 34 -3.72 -13.23 3.36
CA ARG A 34 -3.98 -13.73 2.00
C ARG A 34 -5.42 -13.50 1.65
N PHE A 35 -5.65 -12.75 0.58
CA PHE A 35 -7.00 -12.50 0.07
C PHE A 35 -7.57 -13.78 -0.55
N LYS A 36 -8.79 -14.11 -0.14
CA LYS A 36 -9.49 -15.31 -0.64
C LYS A 36 -10.12 -15.05 -2.00
N ALA A 37 -10.69 -13.86 -2.16
CA ALA A 37 -11.37 -13.47 -3.39
C ALA A 37 -10.39 -13.07 -4.52
N VAL A 38 -9.12 -12.75 -4.18
CA VAL A 38 -8.06 -12.44 -5.16
C VAL A 38 -6.85 -13.33 -4.87
N PRO A 39 -6.81 -14.55 -5.40
CA PRO A 39 -5.73 -15.50 -5.15
C PRO A 39 -4.35 -14.92 -5.47
N GLY A 40 -3.43 -15.03 -4.50
CA GLY A 40 -2.06 -14.51 -4.62
C GLY A 40 -1.88 -13.05 -4.22
N PHE A 41 -2.96 -12.30 -3.97
CA PHE A 41 -2.87 -10.98 -3.38
C PHE A 41 -2.67 -11.11 -1.86
N GLU A 42 -1.63 -10.45 -1.34
CA GLU A 42 -1.30 -10.49 0.09
C GLU A 42 -0.97 -9.09 0.61
N HIS A 43 -1.35 -8.82 1.85
CA HIS A 43 -1.11 -7.53 2.51
C HIS A 43 -0.64 -7.74 3.95
N THR A 44 0.33 -6.94 4.38
CA THR A 44 0.79 -6.87 5.76
C THR A 44 0.97 -5.41 6.16
N LEU A 45 0.22 -4.96 7.16
CA LEU A 45 0.48 -3.70 7.84
C LEU A 45 1.59 -3.94 8.87
N LEU A 46 2.76 -3.36 8.65
CA LEU A 46 3.91 -3.50 9.55
C LEU A 46 3.88 -2.48 10.68
N TRP A 47 3.47 -1.24 10.40
CA TRP A 47 3.44 -0.15 11.36
C TRP A 47 2.46 0.95 10.94
N GLY A 48 2.00 1.76 11.92
CA GLY A 48 1.21 2.95 11.65
C GLY A 48 1.31 3.97 12.78
N ASN A 49 1.53 5.22 12.41
CA ASN A 49 1.40 6.41 13.26
C ASN A 49 0.23 7.23 12.75
N TYR A 50 -0.80 7.41 13.58
CA TYR A 50 -2.03 8.12 13.19
C TYR A 50 -2.04 9.58 13.67
N GLY A 51 -0.90 10.24 13.53
CA GLY A 51 -0.60 11.62 13.87
C GLY A 51 0.91 11.83 13.88
N ILE A 52 1.37 13.00 14.29
CA ILE A 52 2.80 13.27 14.45
C ILE A 52 3.36 12.36 15.54
N PRO A 53 4.41 11.57 15.24
CA PRO A 53 5.05 10.71 16.24
C PRO A 53 5.57 11.55 17.42
N ASP A 54 5.31 11.08 18.64
CA ASP A 54 5.75 11.71 19.88
C ASP A 54 6.69 10.77 20.64
N LEU A 55 7.98 11.02 20.52
CA LEU A 55 9.02 10.16 21.15
C LEU A 55 9.10 10.31 22.67
N SER A 56 8.37 11.25 23.27
CA SER A 56 8.25 11.33 24.75
C SER A 56 7.37 10.21 25.31
N ARG A 57 6.68 9.46 24.45
CA ARG A 57 5.78 8.36 24.80
C ARG A 57 6.26 7.07 24.15
N GLU A 58 5.95 5.95 24.81
CA GLU A 58 6.16 4.64 24.22
C GLU A 58 5.37 4.52 22.90
N GLN A 59 6.10 4.19 21.84
CA GLN A 59 5.49 3.96 20.53
C GLN A 59 4.98 2.51 20.46
N LYS A 60 3.67 2.34 20.37
CA LYS A 60 3.03 1.02 20.21
C LYS A 60 2.46 0.91 18.81
N PRO A 61 2.47 -0.29 18.20
CA PRO A 61 1.71 -0.50 16.99
C PRO A 61 0.26 -0.14 17.29
N GLY A 62 -0.28 0.79 16.53
CA GLY A 62 -1.69 1.18 16.66
C GLY A 62 -2.60 -0.05 16.50
N ARG A 63 -3.79 -0.01 17.10
CA ARG A 63 -4.86 -0.95 16.70
C ARG A 63 -5.03 -0.87 15.20
N TYR A 64 -5.46 -1.96 14.57
CA TYR A 64 -5.76 -1.95 13.12
C TYR A 64 -6.61 -0.71 12.82
N PRO A 65 -6.16 0.19 11.94
CA PRO A 65 -6.74 1.51 11.81
C PRO A 65 -8.13 1.47 11.19
N GLN A 66 -8.92 2.52 11.46
CA GLN A 66 -10.15 2.75 10.70
C GLN A 66 -9.85 3.07 9.21
N SER A 67 -8.64 3.53 8.91
CA SER A 67 -8.15 3.78 7.55
C SER A 67 -6.67 3.45 7.46
N LEU A 68 -6.25 2.79 6.38
CA LEU A 68 -4.84 2.58 6.04
C LEU A 68 -4.20 3.84 5.46
N ILE A 69 -5.02 4.81 5.06
CA ILE A 69 -4.56 6.11 4.58
C ILE A 69 -4.45 7.04 5.80
N PRO A 70 -3.24 7.41 6.23
CA PRO A 70 -3.05 8.27 7.38
C PRO A 70 -3.45 9.71 7.07
N GLY A 71 -3.95 10.41 8.08
CA GLY A 71 -4.12 11.86 8.01
C GLY A 71 -2.77 12.61 8.07
N PRO A 72 -2.78 13.94 7.84
CA PRO A 72 -1.56 14.76 7.85
C PRO A 72 -0.71 14.55 9.12
N GLY A 73 0.58 14.31 8.94
CA GLY A 73 1.54 14.03 10.00
C GLY A 73 1.58 12.55 10.43
N GLY A 74 0.66 11.73 9.95
CA GLY A 74 0.69 10.28 10.15
C GLY A 74 1.46 9.56 9.06
N SER A 75 1.76 8.27 9.32
CA SER A 75 2.39 7.39 8.35
C SER A 75 1.97 5.94 8.57
N THR A 76 1.98 5.16 7.51
CA THR A 76 1.81 3.70 7.58
C THR A 76 2.88 2.99 6.77
N LEU A 77 3.28 1.80 7.22
CA LEU A 77 4.29 0.96 6.58
C LEU A 77 3.66 -0.38 6.22
N HIS A 78 3.68 -0.72 4.93
CA HIS A 78 3.04 -1.91 4.39
C HIS A 78 3.97 -2.75 3.53
N ILE A 79 3.68 -4.04 3.45
CA ILE A 79 4.15 -4.90 2.38
C ILE A 79 2.93 -5.46 1.64
N VAL A 80 2.95 -5.37 0.32
CA VAL A 80 1.88 -5.87 -0.56
C VAL A 80 2.48 -6.77 -1.62
N THR A 81 1.88 -7.94 -1.82
CA THR A 81 2.19 -8.85 -2.92
C THR A 81 1.05 -8.82 -3.93
N TYR A 82 1.40 -8.57 -5.18
CA TYR A 82 0.50 -8.52 -6.32
C TYR A 82 0.68 -9.78 -7.16
N PRO A 83 -0.35 -10.61 -7.35
CA PRO A 83 -0.30 -11.67 -8.34
C PRO A 83 -0.28 -11.07 -9.76
N PRO A 84 0.10 -11.84 -10.79
CA PRO A 84 -0.08 -11.43 -12.17
C PRO A 84 -1.52 -11.02 -12.48
N ASP A 85 -1.72 -9.96 -13.26
CA ASP A 85 -3.05 -9.42 -13.59
C ASP A 85 -3.97 -10.49 -14.16
N ARG A 86 -3.44 -11.42 -14.96
CA ARG A 86 -4.21 -12.57 -15.48
C ARG A 86 -4.79 -13.47 -14.38
N VAL A 87 -4.16 -13.51 -13.19
CA VAL A 87 -4.65 -14.28 -12.02
C VAL A 87 -5.71 -13.48 -11.30
N SER A 88 -5.48 -12.18 -11.11
CA SER A 88 -6.45 -11.27 -10.47
C SER A 88 -7.76 -11.18 -11.25
N GLN A 89 -7.70 -11.24 -12.59
CA GLN A 89 -8.87 -11.24 -13.47
C GLN A 89 -9.71 -12.53 -13.37
N LEU A 90 -9.13 -13.60 -12.80
CA LEU A 90 -9.84 -14.85 -12.54
C LEU A 90 -10.60 -14.84 -11.20
N ALA A 91 -10.74 -13.70 -10.53
CA ALA A 91 -11.57 -13.57 -9.34
C ALA A 91 -12.97 -14.14 -9.62
N LEU A 92 -13.31 -15.24 -8.94
CA LEU A 92 -14.53 -15.99 -9.20
C LEU A 92 -15.78 -15.21 -8.79
N ASP A 93 -15.65 -14.25 -7.87
CA ASP A 93 -16.71 -13.39 -7.36
C ASP A 93 -16.21 -11.96 -7.15
N PRO A 94 -16.48 -11.05 -8.09
CA PRO A 94 -16.09 -9.65 -7.96
C PRO A 94 -16.71 -8.94 -6.74
N ALA A 95 -17.93 -9.31 -6.35
CA ALA A 95 -18.58 -8.71 -5.18
C ALA A 95 -17.90 -9.13 -3.88
N ALA A 96 -17.49 -10.41 -3.78
CA ALA A 96 -16.70 -10.89 -2.66
C ALA A 96 -15.34 -10.21 -2.59
N ALA A 97 -14.69 -9.95 -3.74
CA ALA A 97 -13.43 -9.21 -3.79
C ALA A 97 -13.60 -7.78 -3.25
N VAL A 98 -14.59 -7.03 -3.74
CA VAL A 98 -14.89 -5.67 -3.26
C VAL A 98 -15.13 -5.66 -1.74
N LYS A 99 -15.92 -6.60 -1.23
CA LYS A 99 -16.19 -6.72 0.20
C LYS A 99 -14.92 -7.00 1.00
N GLU A 100 -14.11 -7.97 0.56
CA GLU A 100 -12.87 -8.35 1.25
C GLU A 100 -11.86 -7.18 1.24
N PHE A 101 -11.74 -6.43 0.12
CA PHE A 101 -10.92 -5.24 0.06
C PHE A 101 -11.41 -4.15 1.01
N ALA A 102 -12.72 -3.90 1.09
CA ALA A 102 -13.29 -2.94 2.03
C ALA A 102 -13.01 -3.29 3.50
N GLU A 103 -13.08 -4.57 3.85
CA GLU A 103 -12.80 -5.06 5.20
C GLU A 103 -11.30 -5.03 5.56
N ARG A 104 -10.42 -5.31 4.59
CA ARG A 104 -8.98 -5.52 4.81
C ARG A 104 -8.11 -4.34 4.44
N LEU A 105 -8.59 -3.46 3.58
CA LEU A 105 -7.90 -2.24 3.15
C LEU A 105 -8.79 -1.01 3.37
N PRO A 106 -9.28 -0.77 4.61
CA PRO A 106 -10.19 0.34 4.90
C PRO A 106 -9.54 1.68 4.52
N GLY A 107 -10.34 2.57 3.93
CA GLY A 107 -9.89 3.87 3.43
C GLY A 107 -9.18 3.79 2.07
N LEU A 108 -8.35 2.79 1.84
CA LEU A 108 -7.71 2.60 0.53
C LEU A 108 -8.72 2.04 -0.48
N SER A 109 -9.53 1.05 -0.09
CA SER A 109 -10.55 0.47 -0.96
C SER A 109 -11.53 1.51 -1.50
N ASP A 110 -11.85 2.53 -0.69
CA ASP A 110 -12.79 3.60 -1.05
C ASP A 110 -12.23 4.55 -2.11
N SER A 111 -10.90 4.56 -2.29
CA SER A 111 -10.22 5.40 -3.27
C SER A 111 -10.18 4.80 -4.68
N PHE A 112 -10.52 3.51 -4.85
CA PHE A 112 -10.50 2.86 -6.16
C PHE A 112 -11.64 3.33 -7.06
N GLU A 113 -11.31 3.61 -8.31
CA GLU A 113 -12.27 3.99 -9.32
C GLU A 113 -13.11 2.79 -9.78
N ARG A 114 -14.39 3.01 -9.99
CA ARG A 114 -15.32 1.95 -10.46
C ARG A 114 -15.15 1.63 -11.93
N GLU A 115 -14.85 2.64 -12.74
CA GLU A 115 -14.75 2.53 -14.20
C GLU A 115 -13.37 2.06 -14.66
N ASP A 116 -12.33 2.26 -13.84
CA ASP A 116 -10.96 1.84 -14.11
C ASP A 116 -10.40 1.06 -12.91
N PRO A 117 -10.65 -0.25 -12.85
CA PRO A 117 -10.29 -1.08 -11.71
C PRO A 117 -8.80 -0.99 -11.35
N GLY A 118 -8.54 -0.67 -10.08
CA GLY A 118 -7.19 -0.51 -9.53
C GLY A 118 -6.61 0.89 -9.68
N MET A 119 -7.22 1.75 -10.51
CA MET A 119 -6.87 3.16 -10.58
C MET A 119 -7.40 3.88 -9.34
N HIS A 120 -6.56 4.72 -8.73
CA HIS A 120 -6.92 5.46 -7.52
C HIS A 120 -6.03 6.67 -7.30
N ARG A 121 -6.46 7.53 -6.37
CA ARG A 121 -5.70 8.65 -5.84
C ARG A 121 -5.90 8.72 -4.33
N THR A 122 -4.84 9.06 -3.61
CA THR A 122 -4.87 9.27 -2.16
C THR A 122 -4.22 10.62 -1.82
N ASN A 123 -4.63 11.19 -0.70
CA ASN A 123 -4.06 12.45 -0.19
C ASN A 123 -2.79 12.17 0.63
N THR A 124 -1.82 11.53 -0.02
CA THR A 124 -0.59 11.05 0.60
C THR A 124 0.61 11.26 -0.31
N VAL A 125 1.79 11.24 0.29
CA VAL A 125 3.04 11.01 -0.43
C VAL A 125 3.49 9.61 -0.08
N ASP A 126 3.69 8.76 -1.09
CA ASP A 126 4.07 7.37 -0.84
C ASP A 126 5.48 7.10 -1.36
N TYR A 127 6.28 6.44 -0.56
CA TYR A 127 7.56 5.87 -0.98
C TYR A 127 7.37 4.38 -1.18
N ALA A 128 7.53 3.92 -2.41
CA ALA A 128 7.35 2.53 -2.77
C ALA A 128 8.64 1.93 -3.32
N VAL A 129 9.01 0.75 -2.84
CA VAL A 129 10.19 0.01 -3.29
C VAL A 129 9.78 -1.39 -3.75
N VAL A 130 10.23 -1.81 -4.94
CA VAL A 130 10.05 -3.18 -5.41
C VAL A 130 11.04 -4.09 -4.69
N LEU A 131 10.54 -5.01 -3.87
CA LEU A 131 11.35 -5.98 -3.12
C LEU A 131 11.61 -7.25 -3.93
N GLU A 132 10.58 -7.72 -4.66
CA GLU A 132 10.63 -8.96 -5.45
C GLU A 132 9.78 -8.81 -6.72
N GLY A 133 10.21 -9.51 -7.78
CA GLY A 133 9.49 -9.51 -9.05
C GLY A 133 9.61 -8.20 -9.81
N GLU A 134 8.60 -7.95 -10.63
CA GLU A 134 8.49 -6.76 -11.49
C GLU A 134 7.04 -6.27 -11.54
N ILE A 135 6.84 -4.96 -11.68
CA ILE A 135 5.50 -4.36 -11.70
C ILE A 135 5.50 -3.12 -12.59
N TRP A 136 4.32 -2.74 -13.08
CA TRP A 136 4.15 -1.53 -13.88
C TRP A 136 3.32 -0.51 -13.12
N LEU A 137 3.86 0.69 -13.00
CA LEU A 137 3.11 1.86 -12.59
C LEU A 137 2.37 2.39 -13.83
N GLU A 138 1.07 2.49 -13.75
CA GLU A 138 0.23 3.14 -14.74
C GLU A 138 -0.23 4.49 -14.22
N THR A 139 -0.11 5.53 -15.05
CA THR A 139 -0.59 6.89 -14.78
C THR A 139 -1.59 7.31 -15.85
N ASP A 140 -2.07 8.56 -15.79
CA ASP A 140 -3.00 9.10 -16.76
C ASP A 140 -2.58 8.87 -18.21
N ARG A 141 -3.56 8.79 -19.10
CA ARG A 141 -3.39 8.54 -20.54
C ARG A 141 -2.71 7.22 -20.87
N GLY A 142 -2.84 6.23 -19.98
CA GLY A 142 -2.29 4.88 -20.19
C GLY A 142 -0.75 4.81 -20.20
N LYS A 143 -0.05 5.85 -19.72
CA LYS A 143 1.40 5.81 -19.62
C LYS A 143 1.80 4.79 -18.55
N THR A 144 2.67 3.85 -18.94
CA THR A 144 3.16 2.82 -18.02
C THR A 144 4.68 2.87 -17.88
N ILE A 145 5.16 2.62 -16.67
CA ILE A 145 6.58 2.55 -16.33
C ILE A 145 6.86 1.18 -15.74
N HIS A 146 7.77 0.44 -16.34
CA HIS A 146 8.20 -0.87 -15.86
C HIS A 146 9.21 -0.71 -14.74
N LEU A 147 8.96 -1.37 -13.63
CA LEU A 147 9.76 -1.32 -12.41
C LEU A 147 10.20 -2.73 -12.02
N LYS A 148 11.45 -2.85 -11.60
CA LYS A 148 12.11 -4.10 -11.20
C LYS A 148 12.58 -4.01 -9.76
N ARG A 149 13.02 -5.11 -9.21
CA ARG A 149 13.59 -5.18 -7.86
C ARG A 149 14.63 -4.08 -7.62
N GLY A 150 14.44 -3.32 -6.55
CA GLY A 150 15.27 -2.19 -6.13
C GLY A 150 14.79 -0.84 -6.66
N ASP A 151 13.94 -0.82 -7.70
CA ASP A 151 13.39 0.44 -8.19
C ASP A 151 12.46 1.06 -7.16
N THR A 152 12.53 2.39 -7.09
CA THR A 152 11.78 3.19 -6.11
C THR A 152 10.88 4.19 -6.84
N VAL A 153 9.67 4.34 -6.33
CA VAL A 153 8.70 5.33 -6.79
C VAL A 153 8.34 6.27 -5.66
N ILE A 154 8.34 7.55 -5.95
CA ILE A 154 7.75 8.59 -5.10
C ILE A 154 6.43 8.99 -5.73
N GLN A 155 5.33 8.64 -5.06
CA GLN A 155 3.97 8.93 -5.50
C GLN A 155 3.46 10.16 -4.77
N ASN A 156 3.28 11.26 -5.48
CA ASN A 156 2.87 12.56 -4.91
C ASN A 156 1.37 12.79 -5.06
N GLY A 157 0.53 11.91 -4.48
CA GLY A 157 -0.92 12.04 -4.55
C GLY A 157 -1.49 12.02 -5.97
N THR A 158 -0.77 11.44 -6.93
CA THR A 158 -1.18 11.40 -8.32
C THR A 158 -2.11 10.20 -8.57
N ARG A 159 -3.00 10.32 -9.54
CA ARG A 159 -3.85 9.23 -10.01
C ARG A 159 -2.98 8.13 -10.64
N HIS A 160 -3.12 6.89 -10.18
CA HIS A 160 -2.28 5.78 -10.63
C HIS A 160 -2.91 4.41 -10.38
N ALA A 161 -2.38 3.42 -11.07
CA ALA A 161 -2.64 2.01 -10.80
C ALA A 161 -1.35 1.20 -10.82
N TRP A 162 -1.39 0.05 -10.18
CA TRP A 162 -0.32 -0.93 -10.20
C TRP A 162 -0.77 -2.15 -11.00
N ARG A 163 0.00 -2.49 -12.03
CA ARG A 163 -0.29 -3.61 -12.94
C ARG A 163 0.85 -4.62 -12.87
N ASN A 164 0.55 -5.85 -12.54
CA ASN A 164 1.52 -6.93 -12.65
C ASN A 164 1.35 -7.67 -13.99
N LYS A 165 1.96 -7.12 -15.04
CA LYS A 165 1.96 -7.69 -16.39
C LYS A 165 2.94 -8.87 -16.53
N GLY A 166 3.70 -9.18 -15.46
CA GLY A 166 4.66 -10.27 -15.39
C GLY A 166 4.02 -11.64 -15.26
N ARG A 167 4.86 -12.63 -15.00
CA ARG A 167 4.44 -14.04 -14.84
C ARG A 167 4.42 -14.48 -13.38
N GLU A 168 5.19 -13.82 -12.54
CA GLU A 168 5.39 -14.13 -11.13
C GLU A 168 4.78 -13.04 -10.24
N ASN A 169 4.60 -13.34 -8.97
CA ASN A 169 4.16 -12.35 -7.99
C ASN A 169 5.18 -11.23 -7.86
N ALA A 170 4.71 -10.00 -7.70
CA ALA A 170 5.53 -8.84 -7.37
C ALA A 170 5.26 -8.42 -5.92
N THR A 171 6.31 -8.19 -5.13
CA THR A 171 6.20 -7.75 -3.74
C THR A 171 6.81 -6.36 -3.60
N ARG A 172 6.10 -5.46 -2.93
CA ARG A 172 6.55 -4.09 -2.70
C ARG A 172 6.37 -3.69 -1.24
N LEU A 173 7.28 -2.84 -0.78
CA LEU A 173 7.17 -2.11 0.47
C LEU A 173 6.64 -0.70 0.16
N TYR A 174 5.77 -0.20 1.03
CA TYR A 174 5.24 1.15 0.99
C TYR A 174 5.43 1.84 2.33
N VAL A 175 5.85 3.08 2.28
CA VAL A 175 5.67 4.07 3.36
C VAL A 175 4.67 5.09 2.84
N ILE A 176 3.51 5.17 3.46
CA ILE A 176 2.43 6.10 3.12
C ILE A 176 2.46 7.23 4.13
N LEU A 177 2.64 8.46 3.67
CA LEU A 177 2.71 9.66 4.50
C LEU A 177 1.48 10.52 4.25
N GLY A 178 0.68 10.76 5.28
CA GLY A 178 -0.48 11.65 5.20
C GLY A 178 -0.07 13.09 4.86
N ALA A 179 -0.61 13.62 3.79
CA ALA A 179 -0.31 14.95 3.29
C ALA A 179 -1.44 15.94 3.58
N LYS A 180 -1.09 17.22 3.71
CA LYS A 180 -2.06 18.32 3.69
C LYS A 180 -2.47 18.59 2.25
N ILE A 181 -3.76 18.85 2.05
CA ILE A 181 -4.28 19.37 0.80
C ILE A 181 -4.62 20.83 1.05
N SER A 182 -4.10 21.73 0.19
CA SER A 182 -4.59 23.08 0.13
C SER A 182 -5.89 23.13 -0.68
N PRO A 183 -6.88 23.97 -0.31
CA PRO A 183 -8.07 24.19 -1.13
C PRO A 183 -7.75 24.57 -2.57
N GLU A 184 -6.60 25.18 -2.82
CA GLU A 184 -6.12 25.59 -4.14
C GLU A 184 -5.62 24.39 -4.99
N THR A 185 -5.30 23.26 -4.38
CA THR A 185 -4.85 22.05 -5.08
C THR A 185 -5.98 21.13 -5.53
N HIS A 186 -7.24 21.45 -5.27
CA HIS A 186 -8.41 20.75 -5.83
C HIS A 186 -8.54 20.90 -7.37
N ASP A 187 -7.67 21.69 -7.99
CA ASP A 187 -7.68 21.91 -9.44
C ASP A 187 -7.09 20.73 -10.26
N PHE A 188 -6.60 19.68 -9.60
CA PHE A 188 -6.14 18.47 -10.28
C PHE A 188 -7.28 17.68 -10.98
N ASP A 189 -8.53 17.98 -10.67
CA ASP A 189 -9.71 17.33 -11.26
C ASP A 189 -10.28 18.11 -12.47
N ARG A 190 -9.75 19.28 -12.78
CA ARG A 190 -10.16 20.01 -13.99
C ARG A 190 -9.49 19.39 -15.22
N PRO A 191 -10.25 18.94 -16.20
CA PRO A 191 -9.69 18.60 -17.50
C PRO A 191 -9.00 19.85 -18.04
N THR A 192 -7.72 19.74 -18.40
CA THR A 192 -7.01 20.79 -19.13
C THR A 192 -7.75 21.00 -20.45
N VAL A 193 -8.56 22.04 -20.52
CA VAL A 193 -9.16 22.51 -21.79
C VAL A 193 -7.99 23.08 -22.59
N HIS A 194 -7.48 22.27 -23.52
CA HIS A 194 -6.57 22.80 -24.53
C HIS A 194 -7.43 23.68 -25.45
N THR A 195 -7.40 25.00 -25.22
CA THR A 195 -7.80 25.97 -26.23
C THR A 195 -6.81 25.85 -27.38
N THR A 196 -7.30 25.33 -28.50
CA THR A 196 -6.64 25.34 -29.81
C THR A 196 -6.51 26.76 -30.33
#